data_5bfc71b500d32f2ba271bf01fee5eb8c
#
_entry.id   5bfc71b500d32f2ba271bf01fee5eb8c
#
_cell.length_a   1.000
_cell.length_b   1.000
_cell.length_c   1.000
_cell.angle_alpha   90.00
_cell.angle_beta   90.00
_cell.angle_gamma   90.00
#
_symmetry.space_group_name_H-M   'P 1'
#
loop_
_entity.id
_entity.type
_entity.pdbx_description
1 polymer ?
#
loop_
_entity_poly.entity_id
_entity_poly.type
_entity_poly.pdbx_seq_one_letter_code
_entity_poly.pdbx_strand_id
1 'polypeptide(L)'
;MNKIKGSIFDGEWDGMVHCANLYHTFGAGIAKIIKSKYPKAFEVDLKTDYGCNDKLGWFTFSTESVGMIGIKHIFNLYAQIGIGAGVSPMQRNCRYDHLHDGVWRICEFIGTNREYTLAFPHGMCCGLAGGDWNIAEAVLDSVSKHFPKIKFVVYEL
;
A
#
# COMPACT_ATOMS: atom_id res chain seq x y z
N MET A 1 -2.40 -16.43 -0.04
CA MET A 1 -1.92 -15.25 0.72
C MET A 1 -1.90 -15.58 2.21
N ASN A 2 -0.85 -15.22 2.92
CA ASN A 2 -0.71 -15.56 4.35
C ASN A 2 -1.25 -14.43 5.24
N LYS A 3 -1.88 -14.80 6.38
CA LYS A 3 -2.34 -13.84 7.39
C LYS A 3 -1.51 -14.01 8.66
N ILE A 4 -1.07 -12.92 9.24
CA ILE A 4 -0.30 -12.88 10.48
C ILE A 4 -1.01 -11.93 11.46
N LYS A 5 -1.26 -12.41 12.68
CA LYS A 5 -1.74 -11.55 13.77
C LYS A 5 -0.58 -10.75 14.34
N GLY A 6 -0.76 -9.45 14.43
CA GLY A 6 0.22 -8.53 14.99
C GLY A 6 0.41 -7.27 14.17
N SER A 7 1.24 -6.38 14.67
CA SER A 7 1.54 -5.12 13.98
C SER A 7 2.45 -5.35 12.77
N ILE A 8 2.08 -4.78 11.63
CA ILE A 8 2.92 -4.78 10.43
C ILE A 8 4.29 -4.11 10.69
N PHE A 9 4.34 -3.18 11.63
CA PHE A 9 5.58 -2.47 11.98
C PHE A 9 6.59 -3.31 12.77
N ASP A 10 6.12 -4.41 13.36
CA ASP A 10 6.96 -5.38 14.09
C ASP A 10 7.27 -6.61 13.24
N GLY A 11 6.75 -6.67 12.01
CA GLY A 11 6.88 -7.78 11.11
C GLY A 11 8.18 -7.81 10.32
N GLU A 12 8.48 -9.01 9.81
CA GLU A 12 9.58 -9.23 8.86
C GLU A 12 9.03 -9.24 7.44
N TRP A 13 9.46 -8.30 6.63
CA TRP A 13 9.07 -8.13 5.23
C TRP A 13 10.13 -7.29 4.50
N ASP A 14 10.16 -7.42 3.18
CA ASP A 14 11.05 -6.66 2.31
C ASP A 14 10.42 -5.35 1.85
N GLY A 15 9.11 -5.35 1.66
CA GLY A 15 8.33 -4.17 1.32
C GLY A 15 6.98 -4.15 2.01
N MET A 16 6.50 -2.94 2.32
CA MET A 16 5.16 -2.70 2.86
C MET A 16 4.40 -1.76 1.93
N VAL A 17 3.15 -2.09 1.66
CA VAL A 17 2.24 -1.25 0.87
C VAL A 17 1.20 -0.62 1.78
N HIS A 18 0.95 0.67 1.59
CA HIS A 18 -0.23 1.33 2.14
C HIS A 18 -0.91 2.20 1.08
N CYS A 19 -2.20 2.46 1.24
CA CYS A 19 -2.90 3.39 0.36
C CYS A 19 -2.66 4.83 0.79
N ALA A 20 -2.24 5.66 -0.16
CA ALA A 20 -2.14 7.09 -0.03
C ALA A 20 -3.22 7.76 -0.89
N ASN A 21 -3.70 8.93 -0.45
CA ASN A 21 -4.59 9.75 -1.26
C ASN A 21 -3.81 10.68 -2.20
N LEU A 22 -4.53 11.43 -3.02
CA LEU A 22 -3.93 12.32 -4.03
C LEU A 22 -3.46 13.67 -3.47
N TYR A 23 -3.73 13.98 -2.19
CA TYR A 23 -3.65 15.32 -1.62
C TYR A 23 -2.55 15.50 -0.56
N HIS A 24 -1.50 14.69 -0.62
CA HIS A 24 -0.33 14.81 0.27
C HIS A 24 -0.69 14.80 1.77
N THR A 25 -1.68 13.99 2.18
CA THR A 25 -2.10 13.91 3.58
C THR A 25 -1.82 12.54 4.18
N PHE A 26 -0.89 12.49 5.13
CA PHE A 26 -0.61 11.34 5.98
C PHE A 26 -1.05 11.66 7.42
N GLY A 27 -2.31 12.08 7.57
CA GLY A 27 -2.82 12.64 8.81
C GLY A 27 -3.56 11.67 9.73
N ALA A 28 -3.94 10.50 9.25
CA ALA A 28 -4.73 9.52 9.99
C ALA A 28 -4.33 8.08 9.69
N GLY A 29 -4.78 7.15 10.52
CA GLY A 29 -4.57 5.71 10.35
C GLY A 29 -3.11 5.33 10.21
N ILE A 30 -2.87 4.31 9.40
CA ILE A 30 -1.51 3.77 9.17
C ILE A 30 -0.57 4.80 8.52
N ALA A 31 -1.09 5.67 7.67
CA ALA A 31 -0.27 6.69 7.00
C ALA A 31 0.39 7.64 8.01
N LYS A 32 -0.32 8.00 9.09
CA LYS A 32 0.23 8.82 10.18
C LYS A 32 1.42 8.13 10.86
N ILE A 33 1.31 6.82 11.09
CA ILE A 33 2.39 6.04 11.71
C ILE A 33 3.57 5.93 10.74
N ILE A 34 3.31 5.71 9.45
CA ILE A 34 4.33 5.65 8.40
C ILE A 34 5.10 6.98 8.33
N LYS A 35 4.40 8.11 8.34
CA LYS A 35 5.04 9.43 8.36
C LYS A 35 6.00 9.61 9.53
N SER A 36 5.64 9.07 10.70
CA SER A 36 6.48 9.15 11.89
C SER A 36 7.66 8.19 11.85
N LYS A 37 7.44 6.92 11.45
CA LYS A 37 8.47 5.88 11.44
C LYS A 37 9.38 5.91 10.20
N TYR A 38 8.81 6.29 9.06
CA TYR A 38 9.45 6.28 7.74
C TYR A 38 9.22 7.60 7.01
N PRO A 39 9.79 8.71 7.50
CA PRO A 39 9.51 10.05 6.96
C PRO A 39 9.83 10.21 5.47
N LYS A 40 10.79 9.46 4.94
CA LYS A 40 11.09 9.45 3.50
C LYS A 40 9.91 9.05 2.64
N ALA A 41 9.04 8.16 3.13
CA ALA A 41 7.82 7.75 2.40
C ALA A 41 6.90 8.96 2.16
N PHE A 42 6.76 9.82 3.16
CA PHE A 42 6.01 11.07 3.01
C PHE A 42 6.73 12.10 2.13
N GLU A 43 8.05 12.21 2.24
CA GLU A 43 8.85 13.11 1.43
C GLU A 43 8.73 12.80 -0.08
N VAL A 44 8.74 11.53 -0.46
CA VAL A 44 8.56 11.15 -1.87
C VAL A 44 7.13 11.39 -2.36
N ASP A 45 6.12 11.22 -1.50
CA ASP A 45 4.73 11.58 -1.81
C ASP A 45 4.59 13.09 -2.10
N LEU A 46 5.22 13.93 -1.29
CA LEU A 46 5.19 15.39 -1.47
C LEU A 46 5.78 15.87 -2.80
N LYS A 47 6.59 15.05 -3.46
CA LYS A 47 7.16 15.36 -4.78
C LYS A 47 6.21 15.06 -5.94
N THR A 48 5.09 14.41 -5.68
CA THR A 48 4.07 14.13 -6.69
C THR A 48 3.16 15.33 -6.92
N ASP A 49 2.45 15.34 -8.05
CA ASP A 49 1.50 16.41 -8.38
C ASP A 49 0.26 16.33 -7.44
N TYR A 50 -0.01 17.45 -6.76
CA TYR A 50 -1.13 17.56 -5.83
C TYR A 50 -2.47 17.40 -6.53
N GLY A 51 -3.33 16.49 -6.01
CA GLY A 51 -4.68 16.27 -6.51
C GLY A 51 -4.76 15.66 -7.92
N CYS A 52 -3.66 15.21 -8.49
CA CYS A 52 -3.62 14.71 -9.85
C CYS A 52 -4.17 13.28 -9.94
N ASN A 53 -5.23 13.09 -10.72
CA ASN A 53 -5.84 11.78 -10.95
C ASN A 53 -4.94 10.81 -11.72
N ASP A 54 -3.94 11.29 -12.44
CA ASP A 54 -2.99 10.45 -13.17
C ASP A 54 -2.12 9.58 -12.25
N LYS A 55 -2.07 9.90 -10.95
CA LYS A 55 -1.42 9.05 -9.95
C LYS A 55 -2.18 7.75 -9.66
N LEU A 56 -3.50 7.72 -9.86
CA LEU A 56 -4.32 6.54 -9.56
C LEU A 56 -3.83 5.31 -10.30
N GLY A 57 -3.68 4.21 -9.57
CA GLY A 57 -3.13 2.97 -10.10
C GLY A 57 -1.61 2.95 -10.22
N TRP A 58 -0.93 3.98 -9.75
CA TRP A 58 0.53 4.08 -9.66
C TRP A 58 0.99 4.10 -8.20
N PHE A 59 2.28 4.20 -8.01
CA PHE A 59 2.89 4.25 -6.67
C PHE A 59 4.14 5.12 -6.67
N THR A 60 4.50 5.57 -5.50
CA THR A 60 5.85 6.02 -5.16
C THR A 60 6.43 5.11 -4.09
N PHE A 61 7.72 5.16 -3.89
CA PHE A 61 8.35 4.36 -2.84
C PHE A 61 9.53 5.08 -2.21
N SER A 62 9.82 4.69 -0.98
CA SER A 62 11.07 5.03 -0.29
C SER A 62 11.83 3.77 0.08
N THR A 63 13.13 3.91 0.20
CA THR A 63 14.02 2.85 0.67
C THR A 63 14.53 3.21 2.06
N GLU A 64 14.31 2.30 3.00
CA GLU A 64 14.73 2.46 4.39
C GLU A 64 15.85 1.49 4.72
N SER A 65 16.91 1.97 5.38
CA SER A 65 18.00 1.13 5.88
C SER A 65 17.57 0.47 7.19
N VAL A 66 17.78 -0.84 7.31
CA VAL A 66 17.47 -1.62 8.51
C VAL A 66 18.72 -2.40 8.91
N GLY A 67 19.28 -2.08 10.08
CA GLY A 67 20.54 -2.69 10.50
C GLY A 67 21.72 -2.29 9.60
N MET A 68 22.72 -3.16 9.49
CA MET A 68 23.95 -2.85 8.74
C MET A 68 23.85 -3.10 7.24
N ILE A 69 23.00 -4.04 6.81
CA ILE A 69 22.91 -4.49 5.40
C ILE A 69 21.49 -4.69 4.90
N GLY A 70 20.48 -4.55 5.77
CA GLY A 70 19.07 -4.71 5.39
C GLY A 70 18.49 -3.44 4.77
N ILE A 71 17.62 -3.63 3.78
CA ILE A 71 16.80 -2.56 3.22
C ILE A 71 15.34 -3.00 3.22
N LYS A 72 14.45 -2.04 3.47
CA LYS A 72 12.99 -2.20 3.34
C LYS A 72 12.46 -1.14 2.41
N HIS A 73 11.42 -1.48 1.65
CA HIS A 73 10.71 -0.53 0.80
C HIS A 73 9.36 -0.18 1.42
N ILE A 74 9.00 1.09 1.37
CA ILE A 74 7.66 1.56 1.72
C ILE A 74 7.01 2.07 0.44
N PHE A 75 5.93 1.42 0.02
CA PHE A 75 5.19 1.76 -1.19
C PHE A 75 3.95 2.58 -0.84
N ASN A 76 3.88 3.80 -1.35
CA ASN A 76 2.69 4.64 -1.33
C ASN A 76 1.85 4.31 -2.56
N LEU A 77 0.81 3.54 -2.39
CA LEU A 77 -0.09 3.13 -3.48
C LEU A 77 -1.24 4.11 -3.61
N TYR A 78 -1.43 4.68 -4.78
CA TYR A 78 -2.52 5.61 -5.06
C TYR A 78 -3.77 4.86 -5.54
N ALA A 79 -4.51 4.31 -4.61
CA ALA A 79 -5.77 3.60 -4.85
C ALA A 79 -6.98 4.26 -4.16
N GLN A 80 -6.80 5.49 -3.66
CA GLN A 80 -7.88 6.30 -3.10
C GLN A 80 -7.74 7.76 -3.56
N ILE A 81 -8.87 8.43 -3.79
CA ILE A 81 -8.88 9.81 -4.28
C ILE A 81 -8.61 10.79 -3.14
N GLY A 82 -9.49 10.84 -2.16
CA GLY A 82 -9.46 11.84 -1.10
C GLY A 82 -9.44 11.26 0.30
N ILE A 83 -9.80 12.10 1.26
CA ILE A 83 -9.92 11.76 2.67
C ILE A 83 -11.35 11.31 2.96
N GLY A 84 -11.52 10.28 3.80
CA GLY A 84 -12.82 9.75 4.18
C GLY A 84 -13.40 8.76 3.18
N ALA A 85 -14.63 8.33 3.44
CA ALA A 85 -15.29 7.24 2.70
C ALA A 85 -15.76 7.62 1.28
N GLY A 86 -15.93 8.89 1.01
CA GLY A 86 -16.57 9.40 -0.18
C GLY A 86 -18.02 9.80 0.09
N VAL A 87 -18.74 10.19 -0.96
CA VAL A 87 -20.11 10.71 -0.83
C VAL A 87 -21.19 9.62 -0.90
N SER A 88 -20.86 8.45 -1.42
CA SER A 88 -21.76 7.29 -1.52
C SER A 88 -20.96 6.02 -1.81
N PRO A 89 -21.55 4.81 -1.71
CA PRO A 89 -20.92 3.56 -2.13
C PRO A 89 -20.46 3.55 -3.58
N MET A 90 -21.16 4.29 -4.44
CA MET A 90 -20.80 4.43 -5.85
C MET A 90 -19.68 5.44 -6.10
N GLN A 91 -19.47 6.36 -5.19
CA GLN A 91 -18.51 7.46 -5.24
C GLN A 91 -17.59 7.44 -4.00
N ARG A 92 -17.22 6.24 -3.55
CA ARG A 92 -16.26 6.08 -2.47
C ARG A 92 -14.86 6.49 -2.90
N ASN A 93 -14.00 6.86 -1.96
CA ASN A 93 -12.60 7.20 -2.24
C ASN A 93 -11.75 5.98 -2.61
N CYS A 94 -12.02 4.81 -2.03
CA CYS A 94 -11.36 3.56 -2.41
C CYS A 94 -11.70 3.15 -3.85
N ARG A 95 -10.68 2.80 -4.64
CA ARG A 95 -10.79 2.36 -6.04
C ARG A 95 -10.12 1.01 -6.23
N TYR A 96 -10.94 -0.05 -6.42
CA TYR A 96 -10.44 -1.43 -6.53
C TYR A 96 -9.67 -1.70 -7.82
N ASP A 97 -10.06 -1.08 -8.93
CA ASP A 97 -9.33 -1.13 -10.21
C ASP A 97 -7.93 -0.55 -10.07
N HIS A 98 -7.80 0.59 -9.42
CA HIS A 98 -6.50 1.22 -9.15
C HIS A 98 -5.70 0.48 -8.07
N LEU A 99 -6.36 -0.19 -7.12
CA LEU A 99 -5.71 -1.10 -6.20
C LEU A 99 -5.06 -2.26 -6.95
N HIS A 100 -5.80 -2.90 -7.86
CA HIS A 100 -5.30 -3.97 -8.71
C HIS A 100 -4.08 -3.51 -9.53
N ASP A 101 -4.25 -2.44 -10.29
CA ASP A 101 -3.22 -1.95 -11.20
C ASP A 101 -1.95 -1.50 -10.47
N GLY A 102 -2.12 -0.83 -9.36
CA GLY A 102 -0.99 -0.35 -8.56
C GLY A 102 -0.21 -1.49 -7.91
N VAL A 103 -0.89 -2.49 -7.33
CA VAL A 103 -0.21 -3.67 -6.77
C VAL A 103 0.47 -4.47 -7.86
N TRP A 104 -0.16 -4.62 -9.04
CA TRP A 104 0.46 -5.26 -10.19
C TRP A 104 1.77 -4.56 -10.59
N ARG A 105 1.74 -3.24 -10.71
CA ARG A 105 2.92 -2.44 -11.05
C ARG A 105 4.02 -2.49 -9.98
N ILE A 106 3.65 -2.54 -8.71
CA ILE A 106 4.62 -2.77 -7.62
C ILE A 106 5.30 -4.13 -7.80
N CYS A 107 4.54 -5.19 -8.10
CA CYS A 107 5.10 -6.52 -8.34
C CYS A 107 6.02 -6.56 -9.57
N GLU A 108 5.65 -5.90 -10.66
CA GLU A 108 6.52 -5.75 -11.83
C GLU A 108 7.82 -5.00 -11.49
N PHE A 109 7.73 -3.95 -10.69
CA PHE A 109 8.90 -3.20 -10.21
C PHE A 109 9.83 -4.05 -9.35
N ILE A 110 9.27 -4.85 -8.44
CA ILE A 110 10.04 -5.81 -7.60
C ILE A 110 10.73 -6.84 -8.49
N GLY A 111 10.04 -7.30 -9.54
CA GLY A 111 10.53 -8.28 -10.48
C GLY A 111 10.40 -9.72 -10.00
N THR A 112 10.92 -10.65 -10.79
CA THR A 112 10.77 -12.10 -10.59
C THR A 112 12.09 -12.82 -10.29
N ASN A 113 13.18 -12.09 -10.10
CA ASN A 113 14.52 -12.66 -10.01
C ASN A 113 14.88 -13.17 -8.61
N ARG A 114 14.12 -12.80 -7.59
CA ARG A 114 14.37 -13.19 -6.20
C ARG A 114 13.07 -13.38 -5.43
N GLU A 115 13.14 -14.12 -4.33
CA GLU A 115 12.07 -14.17 -3.33
C GLU A 115 11.93 -12.79 -2.66
N TYR A 116 10.68 -12.37 -2.47
CA TYR A 116 10.35 -11.08 -1.86
C TYR A 116 9.09 -11.20 -1.01
N THR A 117 9.10 -10.67 0.19
CA THR A 117 7.92 -10.61 1.05
C THR A 117 7.31 -9.22 0.98
N LEU A 118 6.10 -9.13 0.45
CA LEU A 118 5.32 -7.90 0.33
C LEU A 118 4.19 -7.91 1.35
N ALA A 119 4.23 -6.96 2.28
CA ALA A 119 3.31 -6.87 3.41
C ALA A 119 2.20 -5.85 3.15
N PHE A 120 0.99 -6.21 3.59
CA PHE A 120 -0.19 -5.36 3.51
C PHE A 120 -0.84 -5.26 4.89
N PRO A 121 -1.29 -4.08 5.34
CA PRO A 121 -2.12 -3.99 6.52
C PRO A 121 -3.53 -4.48 6.20
N HIS A 122 -4.11 -5.28 7.09
CA HIS A 122 -5.52 -5.66 6.99
C HIS A 122 -6.42 -4.41 6.94
N GLY A 123 -7.42 -4.44 6.10
CA GLY A 123 -8.30 -3.30 5.92
C GLY A 123 -7.70 -2.15 5.10
N MET A 124 -6.57 -2.35 4.44
CA MET A 124 -5.97 -1.34 3.55
C MET A 124 -6.99 -0.85 2.52
N CYS A 125 -7.10 0.47 2.34
CA CYS A 125 -8.09 1.12 1.46
C CYS A 125 -9.56 0.95 1.89
N CYS A 126 -9.84 0.30 3.02
CA CYS A 126 -11.20 -0.10 3.42
C CYS A 126 -11.70 0.62 4.67
N GLY A 127 -10.82 1.20 5.48
CA GLY A 127 -11.22 1.95 6.67
C GLY A 127 -11.83 3.30 6.29
N LEU A 128 -11.06 4.37 6.45
CA LEU A 128 -11.52 5.74 6.15
C LEU A 128 -11.88 5.95 4.67
N ALA A 129 -11.26 5.20 3.74
CA ALA A 129 -11.54 5.30 2.31
C ALA A 129 -12.83 4.58 1.85
N GLY A 130 -13.50 3.86 2.74
CA GLY A 130 -14.83 3.27 2.50
C GLY A 130 -14.87 2.02 1.65
N GLY A 131 -13.74 1.34 1.44
CA GLY A 131 -13.70 0.06 0.73
C GLY A 131 -14.22 -1.11 1.58
N ASP A 132 -14.53 -2.22 0.91
CA ASP A 132 -14.83 -3.52 1.51
C ASP A 132 -13.56 -4.38 1.47
N TRP A 133 -13.11 -4.85 2.64
CA TRP A 133 -11.90 -5.64 2.73
C TRP A 133 -12.00 -6.98 2.00
N ASN A 134 -13.17 -7.61 1.99
CA ASN A 134 -13.35 -8.87 1.25
C ASN A 134 -13.06 -8.70 -0.25
N ILE A 135 -13.43 -7.55 -0.81
CA ILE A 135 -13.15 -7.23 -2.21
C ILE A 135 -11.66 -6.89 -2.38
N ALA A 136 -11.12 -6.04 -1.52
CA ALA A 136 -9.71 -5.67 -1.57
C ALA A 136 -8.80 -6.90 -1.41
N GLU A 137 -9.11 -7.78 -0.47
CA GLU A 137 -8.36 -9.03 -0.25
C GLU A 137 -8.42 -9.95 -1.47
N ALA A 138 -9.59 -10.07 -2.11
CA ALA A 138 -9.74 -10.85 -3.34
C ALA A 138 -8.91 -10.29 -4.49
N VAL A 139 -8.82 -8.96 -4.59
CA VAL A 139 -7.95 -8.29 -5.57
C VAL A 139 -6.48 -8.63 -5.31
N LEU A 140 -6.02 -8.51 -4.06
CA LEU A 140 -4.64 -8.86 -3.69
C LEU A 140 -4.33 -10.33 -3.99
N ASP A 141 -5.24 -11.24 -3.62
CA ASP A 141 -5.07 -12.67 -3.87
C ASP A 141 -4.98 -12.98 -5.36
N SER A 142 -5.82 -12.34 -6.17
CA SER A 142 -5.80 -12.45 -7.63
C SER A 142 -4.44 -12.05 -8.22
N VAL A 143 -3.88 -10.91 -7.80
CA VAL A 143 -2.57 -10.45 -8.26
C VAL A 143 -1.47 -11.41 -7.82
N SER A 144 -1.50 -11.88 -6.57
CA SER A 144 -0.46 -12.75 -6.00
C SER A 144 -0.21 -14.02 -6.81
N LYS A 145 -1.26 -14.56 -7.46
CA LYS A 145 -1.16 -15.78 -8.29
C LYS A 145 -0.29 -15.62 -9.52
N HIS A 146 -0.08 -14.38 -9.98
CA HIS A 146 0.76 -14.07 -11.14
C HIS A 146 2.22 -13.82 -10.79
N PHE A 147 2.53 -13.69 -9.49
CA PHE A 147 3.88 -13.39 -9.01
C PHE A 147 4.33 -14.38 -7.93
N PRO A 148 4.60 -15.65 -8.27
CA PRO A 148 4.81 -16.73 -7.29
C PRO A 148 6.04 -16.54 -6.40
N LYS A 149 7.02 -15.73 -6.81
CA LYS A 149 8.20 -15.40 -6.00
C LYS A 149 7.97 -14.24 -5.02
N ILE A 150 6.86 -13.52 -5.16
CA ILE A 150 6.46 -12.46 -4.24
C ILE A 150 5.44 -13.03 -3.26
N LYS A 151 5.86 -13.23 -2.02
CA LYS A 151 5.00 -13.71 -0.95
C LYS A 151 4.17 -12.57 -0.39
N PHE A 152 2.85 -12.62 -0.60
CA PHE A 152 1.92 -11.65 -0.02
C PHE A 152 1.56 -12.05 1.41
N VAL A 153 1.71 -11.11 2.35
CA VAL A 153 1.42 -11.30 3.77
C VAL A 153 0.53 -10.17 4.27
N VAL A 154 -0.58 -10.51 4.89
CA VAL A 154 -1.50 -9.53 5.51
C VAL A 154 -1.30 -9.54 7.01
N TYR A 155 -1.05 -8.38 7.59
CA TYR A 155 -0.95 -8.18 9.04
C TYR A 155 -2.26 -7.64 9.59
N GLU A 156 -2.78 -8.32 10.59
CA GLU A 156 -4.04 -8.00 11.26
C GLU A 156 -3.80 -7.78 12.75
N LEU A 157 -4.15 -6.59 13.25
CA LEU A 157 -4.07 -6.24 14.67
C LEU A 157 -5.16 -6.94 15.50
#